data_75c8d2c560b763ee85b6fff95e615b6f
#
_entry.id   75c8d2c560b763ee85b6fff95e615b6f
#
_cell.length_a   1.000
_cell.length_b   1.000
_cell.length_c   1.000
_cell.angle_alpha   90.00
_cell.angle_beta   90.00
_cell.angle_gamma   90.00
#
_symmetry.space_group_name_H-M   'P 1'
#
loop_
_entity.id
_entity.type
_entity.pdbx_description
1 polymer ?
#
loop_
_entity_poly.entity_id
_entity_poly.type
_entity_poly.pdbx_seq_one_letter_code
_entity_poly.pdbx_strand_id
1 'polypeptide(L)'
;RRQRQMCIRDSSVIVRKLGTLNQLIVEHGPTRDDVLAWAKNEVKLETEKYKKDQQTKAVQITFHSDHKLDYGQQVLYRGGYLFPQTFYYRLKLDNICRKLRDKYKFKYDINAILSDLIYVRILEPASKRSSYKTASEFLEKPSYQLHDIYRALDVLGNECDFIQSEVYKNSHLLGKRNDAILYYDCTNYFFEIEQEDGDRKYGKGKEHRPNPIIQMGMFMDGDGIPLAFSLFPGNANEQTSLKPLEGKVLQDFGCTKFIYCSDAGLGSEAIKKINHAGERAFIVTQSIKKLNKDDKKWALDKTGFKRVSDDMPVELSEIPEDDNGLYYKDEPYTPHTLHQRLIVTYSPKFARYQKTIRDLQVERAKKMLQSGNIKKERRNPNDPARFIGKTAVTEDGEAADIRHYLDTDKIEDEALYDGMYAVTTDLLDDDVKDILKVSEGRWEIEECFRIMKTDFEARPVFVHADARIRAHFLICFLSLVIYRYLEKDLGQDFTCEMILDKLKSMNFANIQDQGFIPLYTRDRLTDSLHKICGFDTDFKFITKSQMKTIQKKSKGRE
;
A
#
# COMPACT_ATOMS: atom_id res chain seq x y z
N ARG A 1 -4.82 3.50 -57.78
CA ARG A 1 -5.42 2.23 -57.29
C ARG A 1 -4.31 1.42 -56.64
N ARG A 2 -4.09 1.53 -55.29
CA ARG A 2 -3.24 0.62 -54.49
C ARG A 2 -4.13 -0.51 -53.96
N GLN A 3 -3.96 -1.72 -54.48
CA GLN A 3 -4.51 -2.92 -53.86
C GLN A 3 -3.86 -3.11 -52.48
N ARG A 4 -4.67 -3.00 -51.42
CA ARG A 4 -4.29 -3.50 -50.09
C ARG A 4 -4.46 -5.02 -50.15
N GLN A 5 -3.35 -5.75 -50.00
CA GLN A 5 -3.39 -7.16 -49.64
C GLN A 5 -4.11 -7.28 -48.30
N MET A 6 -5.34 -7.75 -48.31
CA MET A 6 -6.03 -8.21 -47.11
C MET A 6 -5.49 -9.60 -46.79
N CYS A 7 -4.89 -9.75 -45.61
CA CYS A 7 -4.64 -11.06 -45.02
C CYS A 7 -5.94 -11.87 -45.04
N ILE A 8 -5.84 -13.13 -45.48
CA ILE A 8 -6.91 -14.11 -45.46
C ILE A 8 -7.35 -14.27 -43.99
N ARG A 9 -8.48 -13.68 -43.65
CA ARG A 9 -9.22 -13.98 -42.44
C ARG A 9 -10.19 -15.10 -42.75
N ASP A 10 -10.37 -15.97 -41.75
CA ASP A 10 -11.30 -17.09 -41.74
C ASP A 10 -12.59 -16.84 -42.54
N SER A 11 -13.03 -17.89 -43.25
CA SER A 11 -14.21 -17.86 -44.12
C SER A 11 -15.41 -17.22 -43.41
N SER A 12 -15.90 -16.09 -43.94
CA SER A 12 -17.12 -15.47 -43.46
C SER A 12 -18.30 -16.34 -43.83
N VAL A 13 -19.03 -16.84 -42.84
CA VAL A 13 -20.27 -17.61 -43.03
C VAL A 13 -21.44 -16.67 -42.87
N ILE A 14 -22.39 -16.71 -43.85
CA ILE A 14 -23.64 -15.95 -43.72
C ILE A 14 -24.52 -16.68 -42.71
N VAL A 15 -24.71 -16.08 -41.51
CA VAL A 15 -25.52 -16.66 -40.44
C VAL A 15 -27.01 -16.55 -40.74
N ARG A 16 -27.47 -15.41 -41.29
CA ARG A 16 -28.87 -15.16 -41.62
C ARG A 16 -28.98 -14.07 -42.70
N LYS A 17 -29.94 -14.24 -43.60
CA LYS A 17 -30.36 -13.18 -44.55
C LYS A 17 -31.56 -12.45 -43.96
N LEU A 18 -31.46 -11.14 -43.78
CA LEU A 18 -32.51 -10.33 -43.14
C LEU A 18 -33.65 -9.91 -44.11
N GLY A 19 -33.45 -9.98 -45.43
CA GLY A 19 -34.41 -9.57 -46.42
C GLY A 19 -34.00 -8.31 -47.17
N THR A 20 -34.89 -7.81 -48.06
CA THR A 20 -34.65 -6.56 -48.80
C THR A 20 -35.13 -5.34 -47.99
N LEU A 21 -34.52 -4.18 -48.23
CA LEU A 21 -34.88 -2.95 -47.52
C LEU A 21 -36.36 -2.62 -47.61
N ASN A 22 -36.97 -2.83 -48.79
CA ASN A 22 -38.40 -2.54 -49.00
C ASN A 22 -39.32 -3.44 -48.18
N GLN A 23 -38.96 -4.71 -47.99
CA GLN A 23 -39.69 -5.64 -47.13
C GLN A 23 -39.54 -5.26 -45.66
N LEU A 24 -38.34 -4.90 -45.25
CA LEU A 24 -38.04 -4.57 -43.87
C LEU A 24 -38.63 -3.24 -43.39
N ILE A 25 -38.81 -2.27 -44.31
CA ILE A 25 -39.53 -1.02 -44.03
C ILE A 25 -41.00 -1.28 -43.70
N VAL A 26 -41.63 -2.26 -44.36
CA VAL A 26 -43.01 -2.63 -44.07
C VAL A 26 -43.17 -3.32 -42.71
N GLU A 27 -42.18 -4.11 -42.33
CA GLU A 27 -42.24 -4.96 -41.13
C GLU A 27 -41.71 -4.27 -39.85
N HIS A 28 -40.71 -3.38 -39.98
CA HIS A 28 -39.90 -2.91 -38.82
C HIS A 28 -39.82 -1.39 -38.65
N GLY A 29 -40.53 -0.61 -39.50
CA GLY A 29 -40.68 0.84 -39.37
C GLY A 29 -40.54 1.61 -40.66
N PRO A 30 -41.19 2.81 -40.76
CA PRO A 30 -41.34 3.55 -41.99
C PRO A 30 -40.08 4.23 -42.50
N THR A 31 -39.01 4.26 -41.70
CA THR A 31 -37.75 4.91 -42.09
C THR A 31 -36.59 3.93 -42.22
N ARG A 32 -35.60 4.30 -43.02
CA ARG A 32 -34.36 3.55 -43.17
C ARG A 32 -33.63 3.40 -41.82
N ASP A 33 -33.75 4.40 -40.96
CA ASP A 33 -33.06 4.42 -39.66
C ASP A 33 -33.70 3.43 -38.67
N ASP A 34 -35.01 3.25 -38.70
CA ASP A 34 -35.72 2.24 -37.90
C ASP A 34 -35.28 0.83 -38.30
N VAL A 35 -35.19 0.55 -39.59
CA VAL A 35 -34.71 -0.74 -40.12
C VAL A 35 -33.25 -0.99 -39.73
N LEU A 36 -32.40 0.05 -39.76
CA LEU A 36 -31.01 -0.07 -39.35
C LEU A 36 -30.87 -0.31 -37.84
N ALA A 37 -31.70 0.33 -37.03
CA ALA A 37 -31.72 0.12 -35.57
C ALA A 37 -32.17 -1.31 -35.25
N TRP A 38 -33.22 -1.80 -35.88
CA TRP A 38 -33.67 -3.19 -35.74
C TRP A 38 -32.58 -4.19 -36.19
N ALA A 39 -31.97 -3.98 -37.36
CA ALA A 39 -30.92 -4.86 -37.89
C ALA A 39 -29.68 -4.91 -36.95
N LYS A 40 -29.30 -3.78 -36.35
CA LYS A 40 -28.23 -3.75 -35.35
C LYS A 40 -28.57 -4.58 -34.11
N ASN A 41 -29.84 -4.55 -33.68
CA ASN A 41 -30.31 -5.35 -32.56
C ASN A 41 -30.33 -6.84 -32.90
N GLU A 42 -30.78 -7.24 -34.08
CA GLU A 42 -30.73 -8.62 -34.57
C GLU A 42 -29.28 -9.14 -34.63
N VAL A 43 -28.34 -8.34 -35.15
CA VAL A 43 -26.90 -8.70 -35.16
C VAL A 43 -26.39 -8.89 -33.75
N LYS A 44 -26.81 -8.06 -32.79
CA LYS A 44 -26.44 -8.21 -31.39
C LYS A 44 -26.97 -9.53 -30.80
N LEU A 45 -28.24 -9.83 -31.00
CA LEU A 45 -28.88 -11.06 -30.54
C LEU A 45 -28.22 -12.33 -31.13
N GLU A 46 -27.97 -12.34 -32.43
CA GLU A 46 -27.31 -13.48 -33.09
C GLU A 46 -25.83 -13.60 -32.66
N THR A 47 -25.16 -12.48 -32.40
CA THR A 47 -23.79 -12.50 -31.82
C THR A 47 -23.80 -13.08 -30.42
N GLU A 48 -24.78 -12.74 -29.59
CA GLU A 48 -24.91 -13.29 -28.24
C GLU A 48 -25.25 -14.78 -28.27
N LYS A 49 -26.16 -15.20 -29.16
CA LYS A 49 -26.44 -16.61 -29.43
C LYS A 49 -25.18 -17.38 -29.84
N TYR A 50 -24.48 -16.86 -30.85
CA TYR A 50 -23.24 -17.49 -31.32
C TYR A 50 -22.20 -17.59 -30.23
N LYS A 51 -22.02 -16.56 -29.39
CA LYS A 51 -21.12 -16.59 -28.22
C LYS A 51 -21.53 -17.67 -27.23
N LYS A 52 -22.84 -17.78 -26.94
CA LYS A 52 -23.38 -18.80 -26.03
C LYS A 52 -23.19 -20.20 -26.59
N ASP A 53 -23.45 -20.42 -27.87
CA ASP A 53 -23.22 -21.72 -28.54
C ASP A 53 -21.73 -22.11 -28.57
N GLN A 54 -20.82 -21.15 -28.74
CA GLN A 54 -19.40 -21.40 -28.68
C GLN A 54 -18.93 -21.76 -27.25
N GLN A 55 -19.55 -21.16 -26.24
CA GLN A 55 -19.27 -21.46 -24.83
C GLN A 55 -19.74 -22.86 -24.43
N THR A 56 -20.78 -23.41 -25.07
CA THR A 56 -21.35 -24.73 -24.76
C THR A 56 -20.73 -25.86 -25.59
N LYS A 57 -19.87 -25.57 -26.58
CA LYS A 57 -19.22 -26.62 -27.38
C LYS A 57 -18.20 -27.39 -26.55
N ALA A 58 -18.37 -28.71 -26.48
CA ALA A 58 -17.36 -29.61 -25.94
C ALA A 58 -16.07 -29.50 -26.75
N VAL A 59 -14.94 -29.36 -26.05
CA VAL A 59 -13.60 -29.36 -26.66
C VAL A 59 -13.01 -30.76 -26.48
N GLN A 60 -12.63 -31.41 -27.57
CA GLN A 60 -11.94 -32.72 -27.54
C GLN A 60 -10.49 -32.50 -27.90
N ILE A 61 -9.58 -32.97 -27.02
CA ILE A 61 -8.14 -32.87 -27.17
C ILE A 61 -7.56 -34.28 -27.10
N THR A 62 -6.77 -34.66 -28.09
CA THR A 62 -6.12 -35.95 -28.14
C THR A 62 -4.66 -35.81 -27.71
N PHE A 63 -4.22 -36.62 -26.75
CA PHE A 63 -2.85 -36.68 -26.30
C PHE A 63 -2.22 -38.02 -26.77
N HIS A 64 -0.97 -37.96 -27.18
CA HIS A 64 -0.17 -39.12 -27.51
C HIS A 64 0.89 -39.29 -26.42
N SER A 65 0.89 -40.45 -25.74
CA SER A 65 1.77 -40.75 -24.61
C SER A 65 3.25 -40.87 -24.97
N ASP A 66 3.56 -41.09 -26.25
CA ASP A 66 4.91 -41.22 -26.81
C ASP A 66 5.51 -39.89 -27.29
N HIS A 67 4.71 -38.81 -27.34
CA HIS A 67 5.19 -37.48 -27.69
C HIS A 67 5.79 -36.77 -26.47
N LYS A 68 7.06 -36.35 -26.59
CA LYS A 68 7.77 -35.59 -25.59
C LYS A 68 7.50 -34.09 -25.79
N LEU A 69 7.67 -33.30 -24.72
CA LEU A 69 7.68 -31.83 -24.80
C LEU A 69 8.88 -31.37 -25.65
N ASP A 70 8.66 -30.33 -26.46
CA ASP A 70 9.74 -29.68 -27.21
C ASP A 70 10.72 -28.96 -26.27
N TYR A 71 12.00 -28.90 -26.69
CA TYR A 71 12.98 -28.12 -25.92
C TYR A 71 12.58 -26.66 -25.81
N GLY A 72 12.50 -26.15 -24.55
CA GLY A 72 12.12 -24.78 -24.29
C GLY A 72 10.62 -24.48 -24.41
N GLN A 73 9.79 -25.51 -24.63
CA GLN A 73 8.33 -25.35 -24.66
C GLN A 73 7.83 -24.90 -23.30
N GLN A 74 7.23 -23.71 -23.26
CA GLN A 74 6.56 -23.18 -22.06
C GLN A 74 5.18 -23.82 -21.95
N VAL A 75 4.95 -24.56 -20.86
CA VAL A 75 3.66 -25.18 -20.55
C VAL A 75 2.90 -24.37 -19.50
N LEU A 76 3.61 -23.83 -18.50
CA LEU A 76 3.03 -23.08 -17.40
C LEU A 76 3.03 -21.58 -17.71
N TYR A 77 1.88 -20.93 -17.51
CA TYR A 77 1.69 -19.49 -17.63
C TYR A 77 1.12 -18.94 -16.34
N ARG A 78 1.64 -17.79 -15.89
CA ARG A 78 1.14 -17.07 -14.74
C ARG A 78 -0.04 -16.18 -15.16
N GLY A 79 -1.17 -16.29 -14.48
CA GLY A 79 -2.39 -15.56 -14.83
C GLY A 79 -2.89 -14.63 -13.73
N GLY A 80 -2.37 -14.73 -12.51
CA GLY A 80 -2.82 -13.89 -11.40
C GLY A 80 -2.64 -12.39 -11.62
N TYR A 81 -1.76 -11.98 -12.53
CA TYR A 81 -1.56 -10.58 -12.90
C TYR A 81 -2.79 -9.94 -13.57
N LEU A 82 -3.71 -10.72 -14.11
CA LEU A 82 -4.92 -10.20 -14.76
C LEU A 82 -5.79 -9.37 -13.82
N PHE A 83 -5.76 -9.66 -12.51
CA PHE A 83 -6.54 -8.94 -11.51
C PHE A 83 -5.93 -7.56 -11.20
N PRO A 84 -4.66 -7.40 -10.80
CA PRO A 84 -4.04 -6.08 -10.69
C PRO A 84 -3.99 -5.32 -12.02
N GLN A 85 -3.96 -6.00 -13.18
CA GLN A 85 -4.08 -5.37 -14.50
C GLN A 85 -5.39 -4.58 -14.63
N THR A 86 -6.48 -5.07 -14.07
CA THR A 86 -7.76 -4.35 -14.07
C THR A 86 -7.63 -2.98 -13.42
N PHE A 87 -6.98 -2.89 -12.27
CA PHE A 87 -6.79 -1.63 -11.56
C PHE A 87 -5.76 -0.72 -12.25
N TYR A 88 -4.72 -1.30 -12.86
CA TYR A 88 -3.76 -0.56 -13.68
C TYR A 88 -4.47 0.24 -14.79
N TYR A 89 -5.38 -0.40 -15.52
CA TYR A 89 -6.14 0.25 -16.59
C TYR A 89 -7.29 1.14 -16.08
N ARG A 90 -7.92 0.80 -14.95
CA ARG A 90 -8.90 1.68 -14.29
C ARG A 90 -8.24 3.00 -13.83
N LEU A 91 -7.01 2.96 -13.32
CA LEU A 91 -6.19 4.13 -12.97
C LEU A 91 -5.61 4.86 -14.19
N LYS A 92 -5.89 4.40 -15.43
CA LYS A 92 -5.40 5.00 -16.67
C LYS A 92 -3.88 5.16 -16.75
N LEU A 93 -3.13 4.23 -16.17
CA LEU A 93 -1.66 4.23 -16.24
C LEU A 93 -1.16 4.09 -17.68
N ASP A 94 -1.89 3.40 -18.55
CA ASP A 94 -1.64 3.34 -20.00
C ASP A 94 -1.70 4.73 -20.67
N ASN A 95 -2.61 5.61 -20.24
CA ASN A 95 -2.70 6.98 -20.74
C ASN A 95 -1.51 7.81 -20.27
N ILE A 96 -1.06 7.64 -19.03
CA ILE A 96 0.15 8.30 -18.51
C ILE A 96 1.35 7.86 -19.34
N CYS A 97 1.52 6.56 -19.59
CA CYS A 97 2.58 6.02 -20.43
C CYS A 97 2.53 6.57 -21.86
N ARG A 98 1.33 6.80 -22.42
CA ARG A 98 1.16 7.44 -23.74
C ARG A 98 1.66 8.89 -23.73
N LYS A 99 1.31 9.68 -22.70
CA LYS A 99 1.84 11.05 -22.54
C LYS A 99 3.38 11.07 -22.48
N LEU A 100 3.99 10.12 -21.75
CA LEU A 100 5.44 9.99 -21.68
C LEU A 100 6.05 9.64 -23.03
N ARG A 101 5.46 8.69 -23.76
CA ARG A 101 5.92 8.31 -25.10
C ARG A 101 5.85 9.49 -26.06
N ASP A 102 4.79 10.28 -26.02
CA ASP A 102 4.61 11.44 -26.89
C ASP A 102 5.62 12.56 -26.55
N LYS A 103 5.99 12.72 -25.26
CA LYS A 103 7.01 13.67 -24.79
C LYS A 103 8.42 13.26 -25.22
N TYR A 104 8.81 12.00 -25.03
CA TYR A 104 10.18 11.50 -25.20
C TYR A 104 10.45 10.83 -26.55
N LYS A 105 9.40 10.46 -27.29
CA LYS A 105 9.46 9.84 -28.64
C LYS A 105 10.33 8.58 -28.72
N PHE A 106 10.46 7.81 -27.63
CA PHE A 106 11.20 6.54 -27.63
C PHE A 106 10.41 5.42 -28.39
N LYS A 107 11.16 4.38 -28.82
CA LYS A 107 10.61 3.30 -29.67
C LYS A 107 10.10 2.09 -28.88
N TYR A 108 10.52 1.90 -27.65
CA TYR A 108 10.11 0.77 -26.80
C TYR A 108 8.74 1.02 -26.16
N ASP A 109 8.06 -0.05 -25.78
CA ASP A 109 6.76 0.02 -25.12
C ASP A 109 6.91 0.24 -23.62
N ILE A 110 6.94 1.51 -23.19
CA ILE A 110 7.03 1.89 -21.77
C ILE A 110 5.81 1.40 -20.97
N ASN A 111 4.62 1.28 -21.62
CA ASN A 111 3.43 0.79 -20.94
C ASN A 111 3.58 -0.70 -20.58
N ALA A 112 4.04 -1.53 -21.52
CA ALA A 112 4.31 -2.93 -21.24
C ALA A 112 5.38 -3.09 -20.16
N ILE A 113 6.47 -2.28 -20.20
CA ILE A 113 7.52 -2.32 -19.19
C ILE A 113 6.99 -1.96 -17.79
N LEU A 114 6.26 -0.84 -17.66
CA LEU A 114 5.75 -0.39 -16.38
C LEU A 114 4.74 -1.37 -15.80
N SER A 115 3.79 -1.84 -16.62
CA SER A 115 2.77 -2.79 -16.19
C SER A 115 3.38 -4.11 -15.70
N ASP A 116 4.31 -4.68 -16.47
CA ASP A 116 4.97 -5.94 -16.10
C ASP A 116 5.80 -5.79 -14.82
N LEU A 117 6.52 -4.66 -14.65
CA LEU A 117 7.29 -4.41 -13.43
C LEU A 117 6.39 -4.25 -12.20
N ILE A 118 5.20 -3.68 -12.34
CA ILE A 118 4.20 -3.57 -11.28
C ILE A 118 3.62 -4.95 -10.96
N TYR A 119 3.21 -5.72 -11.97
CA TYR A 119 2.61 -7.04 -11.75
C TYR A 119 3.61 -8.01 -11.10
N VAL A 120 4.85 -8.02 -11.58
CA VAL A 120 5.90 -8.83 -10.96
C VAL A 120 6.18 -8.37 -9.53
N ARG A 121 6.14 -7.05 -9.26
CA ARG A 121 6.34 -6.54 -7.89
C ARG A 121 5.27 -7.04 -6.92
N ILE A 122 4.03 -7.20 -7.37
CA ILE A 122 2.91 -7.72 -6.58
C ILE A 122 2.99 -9.25 -6.43
N LEU A 123 3.30 -9.97 -7.53
CA LEU A 123 3.22 -11.42 -7.58
C LEU A 123 4.51 -12.11 -7.13
N GLU A 124 5.66 -11.64 -7.59
CA GLU A 124 6.96 -12.27 -7.36
C GLU A 124 8.07 -11.21 -7.35
N PRO A 125 8.19 -10.46 -6.24
CA PRO A 125 9.17 -9.40 -6.11
C PRO A 125 10.59 -9.88 -6.42
N ALA A 126 11.29 -9.16 -7.31
CA ALA A 126 12.62 -9.58 -7.74
C ALA A 126 13.45 -8.41 -8.30
N SER A 127 14.72 -8.70 -8.67
CA SER A 127 15.56 -7.78 -9.45
C SER A 127 14.95 -7.51 -10.83
N LYS A 128 15.30 -6.40 -11.48
CA LYS A 128 14.78 -6.05 -12.81
C LYS A 128 15.05 -7.11 -13.86
N ARG A 129 16.19 -7.81 -13.77
CA ARG A 129 16.54 -8.93 -14.64
C ARG A 129 15.63 -10.14 -14.38
N SER A 130 15.41 -10.50 -13.13
CA SER A 130 14.47 -11.57 -12.76
C SER A 130 13.03 -11.19 -13.11
N SER A 131 12.62 -9.94 -12.89
CA SER A 131 11.29 -9.45 -13.27
C SER A 131 11.01 -9.62 -14.77
N TYR A 132 12.00 -9.36 -15.65
CA TYR A 132 11.88 -9.61 -17.09
C TYR A 132 11.66 -11.11 -17.40
N LYS A 133 12.38 -11.99 -16.68
CA LYS A 133 12.21 -13.45 -16.82
C LYS A 133 10.81 -13.89 -16.36
N THR A 134 10.36 -13.43 -15.20
CA THR A 134 9.01 -13.73 -14.68
C THR A 134 7.92 -13.20 -15.61
N ALA A 135 8.06 -11.97 -16.13
CA ALA A 135 7.12 -11.42 -17.10
C ALA A 135 7.02 -12.25 -18.39
N SER A 136 8.09 -12.91 -18.80
CA SER A 136 8.08 -13.84 -19.94
C SER A 136 7.24 -15.10 -19.70
N GLU A 137 6.86 -15.38 -18.45
CA GLU A 137 5.97 -16.47 -18.06
C GLU A 137 4.49 -16.03 -18.02
N PHE A 138 4.18 -14.75 -18.24
CA PHE A 138 2.81 -14.25 -18.31
C PHE A 138 2.09 -14.76 -19.57
N LEU A 139 0.75 -14.73 -19.53
CA LEU A 139 -0.07 -15.05 -20.71
C LEU A 139 0.17 -14.06 -21.87
N GLU A 140 0.57 -12.84 -21.56
CA GLU A 140 0.97 -11.80 -22.53
C GLU A 140 2.49 -11.59 -22.39
N LYS A 141 3.25 -12.04 -23.37
CA LYS A 141 4.72 -11.94 -23.33
C LYS A 141 5.22 -10.51 -23.51
N PRO A 142 6.34 -10.14 -22.89
CA PRO A 142 6.96 -8.82 -23.08
C PRO A 142 7.20 -8.50 -24.57
N SER A 143 6.82 -7.30 -24.97
CA SER A 143 7.05 -6.73 -26.31
C SER A 143 8.34 -5.89 -26.38
N TYR A 144 9.21 -5.97 -25.37
CA TYR A 144 10.43 -5.17 -25.18
C TYR A 144 11.61 -6.05 -24.79
N GLN A 145 12.81 -5.50 -24.80
CA GLN A 145 14.04 -6.20 -24.41
C GLN A 145 14.48 -5.79 -23.00
N LEU A 146 15.32 -6.62 -22.36
CA LEU A 146 15.83 -6.33 -21.02
C LEU A 146 16.51 -4.96 -20.90
N HIS A 147 17.27 -4.52 -21.90
CA HIS A 147 17.93 -3.22 -21.86
C HIS A 147 16.95 -2.04 -21.90
N ASP A 148 15.77 -2.21 -22.49
CA ASP A 148 14.73 -1.19 -22.53
C ASP A 148 14.14 -0.90 -21.15
N ILE A 149 14.15 -1.91 -20.25
CA ILE A 149 13.75 -1.70 -18.85
C ILE A 149 14.61 -0.61 -18.21
N TYR A 150 15.95 -0.69 -18.34
CA TYR A 150 16.84 0.28 -17.71
C TYR A 150 16.69 1.68 -18.30
N ARG A 151 16.40 1.79 -19.60
CA ARG A 151 16.07 3.07 -20.26
C ARG A 151 14.73 3.62 -19.77
N ALA A 152 13.74 2.76 -19.61
CA ALA A 152 12.44 3.15 -19.06
C ALA A 152 12.56 3.62 -17.61
N LEU A 153 13.40 2.96 -16.78
CA LEU A 153 13.62 3.39 -15.40
C LEU A 153 14.19 4.83 -15.32
N ASP A 154 15.07 5.22 -16.23
CA ASP A 154 15.60 6.60 -16.27
C ASP A 154 14.47 7.60 -16.53
N VAL A 155 13.57 7.32 -17.48
CA VAL A 155 12.39 8.16 -17.76
C VAL A 155 11.41 8.18 -16.59
N LEU A 156 11.04 7.02 -16.07
CA LEU A 156 10.11 6.89 -14.95
C LEU A 156 10.60 7.61 -13.69
N GLY A 157 11.90 7.55 -13.41
CA GLY A 157 12.49 8.22 -12.27
C GLY A 157 12.51 9.75 -12.41
N ASN A 158 12.74 10.26 -13.62
CA ASN A 158 12.72 11.69 -13.90
C ASN A 158 11.28 12.25 -13.90
N GLU A 159 10.30 11.46 -14.29
CA GLU A 159 8.88 11.83 -14.34
C GLU A 159 8.08 11.37 -13.10
N CYS A 160 8.77 11.00 -12.03
CA CYS A 160 8.18 10.41 -10.83
C CYS A 160 7.05 11.29 -10.26
N ASP A 161 7.25 12.60 -10.17
CA ASP A 161 6.27 13.53 -9.62
C ASP A 161 5.07 13.72 -10.54
N PHE A 162 5.31 13.83 -11.84
CA PHE A 162 4.25 13.88 -12.84
C PHE A 162 3.38 12.63 -12.80
N ILE A 163 3.98 11.44 -12.73
CA ILE A 163 3.24 10.17 -12.69
C ILE A 163 2.36 10.10 -11.44
N GLN A 164 2.89 10.46 -10.26
CA GLN A 164 2.13 10.49 -9.00
C GLN A 164 0.92 11.44 -9.10
N SER A 165 1.12 12.65 -9.61
CA SER A 165 0.05 13.64 -9.79
C SER A 165 -1.06 13.13 -10.72
N GLU A 166 -0.69 12.53 -11.85
CA GLU A 166 -1.66 11.97 -12.79
C GLU A 166 -2.41 10.75 -12.21
N VAL A 167 -1.72 9.89 -11.45
CA VAL A 167 -2.35 8.76 -10.76
C VAL A 167 -3.35 9.25 -9.70
N TYR A 168 -2.99 10.27 -8.93
CA TYR A 168 -3.92 10.88 -7.98
C TYR A 168 -5.18 11.41 -8.69
N LYS A 169 -5.01 12.21 -9.75
CA LYS A 169 -6.14 12.74 -10.55
C LYS A 169 -7.02 11.62 -11.11
N ASN A 170 -6.40 10.58 -11.66
CA ASN A 170 -7.12 9.44 -12.24
C ASN A 170 -7.81 8.57 -11.17
N SER A 171 -7.32 8.57 -9.94
CA SER A 171 -7.89 7.78 -8.85
C SER A 171 -9.33 8.20 -8.51
N HIS A 172 -9.70 9.45 -8.77
CA HIS A 172 -11.09 9.93 -8.64
C HIS A 172 -12.06 9.25 -9.61
N LEU A 173 -11.56 8.59 -10.67
CA LEU A 173 -12.39 7.77 -11.58
C LEU A 173 -12.84 6.45 -10.93
N LEU A 174 -12.14 5.99 -9.88
CA LEU A 174 -12.48 4.77 -9.15
C LEU A 174 -13.48 5.04 -8.00
N GLY A 175 -13.65 6.29 -7.63
CA GLY A 175 -14.54 6.73 -6.56
C GLY A 175 -14.05 8.00 -5.89
N LYS A 176 -14.84 8.54 -4.97
CA LYS A 176 -14.44 9.70 -4.18
C LYS A 176 -13.29 9.30 -3.24
N ARG A 177 -12.20 10.07 -3.26
CA ARG A 177 -11.08 9.94 -2.31
C ARG A 177 -11.45 10.59 -0.97
N ASN A 178 -11.00 10.03 0.12
CA ASN A 178 -11.11 10.64 1.45
C ASN A 178 -9.87 11.48 1.77
N ASP A 179 -9.60 12.44 0.90
CA ASP A 179 -8.46 13.37 0.99
C ASP A 179 -8.67 14.54 1.96
N ALA A 180 -9.82 14.54 2.67
CA ALA A 180 -10.03 15.41 3.83
C ALA A 180 -9.19 14.99 5.06
N ILE A 181 -8.63 13.81 5.08
CA ILE A 181 -7.71 13.30 6.11
C ILE A 181 -6.45 12.82 5.41
N LEU A 182 -5.29 13.34 5.82
CA LEU A 182 -4.01 12.94 5.28
C LEU A 182 -3.09 12.45 6.38
N TYR A 183 -2.79 11.16 6.36
CA TYR A 183 -1.78 10.55 7.21
C TYR A 183 -0.40 10.73 6.60
N TYR A 184 0.56 11.13 7.41
CA TYR A 184 1.95 11.25 7.01
C TYR A 184 2.87 10.49 7.94
N ASP A 185 3.77 9.69 7.38
CA ASP A 185 4.84 9.04 8.13
C ASP A 185 6.08 8.85 7.24
N CYS A 186 7.22 8.60 7.90
CA CYS A 186 8.50 8.36 7.27
C CYS A 186 9.01 6.96 7.60
N THR A 187 9.67 6.36 6.61
CA THR A 187 10.44 5.15 6.81
C THR A 187 11.78 5.24 6.10
N ASN A 188 12.64 4.24 6.31
CA ASN A 188 13.92 4.19 5.62
C ASN A 188 14.17 2.80 5.03
N TYR A 189 15.01 2.79 3.99
CA TYR A 189 15.44 1.60 3.30
C TYR A 189 16.97 1.59 3.25
N PHE A 190 17.58 0.49 3.69
CA PHE A 190 19.04 0.34 3.64
C PHE A 190 19.48 -0.20 2.28
N PHE A 191 20.74 0.09 1.94
CA PHE A 191 21.40 -0.41 0.74
C PHE A 191 22.59 -1.27 1.15
N GLU A 192 22.78 -2.38 0.46
CA GLU A 192 23.91 -3.29 0.69
C GLU A 192 25.17 -2.74 0.00
N ILE A 193 25.59 -1.55 0.40
CA ILE A 193 26.81 -0.86 -0.03
C ILE A 193 27.62 -0.45 1.19
N GLU A 194 28.95 -0.37 1.05
CA GLU A 194 29.87 0.01 2.14
C GLU A 194 30.11 1.51 2.21
N GLN A 195 29.92 2.25 1.12
CA GLN A 195 30.21 3.69 1.06
C GLN A 195 28.97 4.48 0.69
N GLU A 196 28.91 5.70 1.19
CA GLU A 196 27.87 6.66 0.82
C GLU A 196 28.00 7.06 -0.65
N ASP A 197 26.85 7.18 -1.34
CA ASP A 197 26.77 7.61 -2.72
C ASP A 197 25.42 8.28 -3.00
N GLY A 198 25.42 9.47 -3.59
CA GLY A 198 24.20 10.25 -3.87
C GLY A 198 23.36 10.48 -2.61
N ASP A 199 22.07 10.13 -2.68
CA ASP A 199 21.13 10.22 -1.55
C ASP A 199 21.29 9.09 -0.52
N ARG A 200 22.08 8.07 -0.80
CA ARG A 200 22.38 6.96 0.10
C ARG A 200 23.42 7.41 1.14
N LYS A 201 22.95 7.78 2.32
CA LYS A 201 23.78 8.34 3.41
C LYS A 201 23.66 7.50 4.66
N TYR A 202 24.72 7.52 5.49
CA TYR A 202 24.62 6.96 6.84
C TYR A 202 23.66 7.80 7.66
N GLY A 203 22.72 7.15 8.30
CA GLY A 203 21.69 7.80 9.09
C GLY A 203 21.15 6.89 10.18
N LYS A 204 20.19 7.40 10.93
CA LYS A 204 19.52 6.63 11.98
C LYS A 204 18.52 5.64 11.36
N GLY A 205 19.03 4.48 10.96
CA GLY A 205 18.19 3.41 10.41
C GLY A 205 17.26 2.81 11.48
N LYS A 206 15.97 2.63 11.13
CA LYS A 206 14.98 1.95 11.99
C LYS A 206 15.35 0.48 12.26
N GLU A 207 16.22 -0.12 11.44
CA GLU A 207 16.65 -1.52 11.54
C GLU A 207 18.03 -1.69 12.18
N HIS A 208 18.64 -0.59 12.65
CA HIS A 208 19.95 -0.58 13.31
C HIS A 208 21.08 -1.25 12.51
N ARG A 209 20.99 -1.26 11.17
CA ARG A 209 22.06 -1.75 10.29
C ARG A 209 23.12 -0.66 10.04
N PRO A 210 24.38 -1.05 9.85
CA PRO A 210 25.47 -0.10 9.60
C PRO A 210 25.53 0.41 8.16
N ASN A 211 24.57 0.09 7.34
CA ASN A 211 24.55 0.41 5.92
C ASN A 211 23.99 1.81 5.64
N PRO A 212 24.41 2.47 4.54
CA PRO A 212 23.75 3.67 4.05
C PRO A 212 22.26 3.43 3.78
N ILE A 213 21.45 4.45 4.06
CA ILE A 213 19.99 4.42 3.92
C ILE A 213 19.50 5.55 3.00
N ILE A 214 18.29 5.39 2.47
CA ILE A 214 17.46 6.47 1.94
C ILE A 214 16.22 6.56 2.82
N GLN A 215 15.75 7.77 3.08
CA GLN A 215 14.48 8.01 3.75
C GLN A 215 13.37 8.20 2.74
N MET A 216 12.17 7.72 3.07
CA MET A 216 10.95 7.87 2.31
C MET A 216 9.86 8.46 3.20
N GLY A 217 9.34 9.62 2.83
CA GLY A 217 8.10 10.16 3.39
C GLY A 217 6.94 9.84 2.46
N MET A 218 5.78 9.50 3.03
CA MET A 218 4.58 9.16 2.26
C MET A 218 3.34 9.81 2.88
N PHE A 219 2.47 10.34 2.01
CA PHE A 219 1.10 10.69 2.34
C PHE A 219 0.14 9.59 1.91
N MET A 220 -0.87 9.38 2.73
CA MET A 220 -1.97 8.45 2.52
C MET A 220 -3.28 9.14 2.90
N ASP A 221 -4.37 8.87 2.19
CA ASP A 221 -5.68 9.42 2.51
C ASP A 221 -6.39 8.67 3.65
N GLY A 222 -7.54 9.18 4.07
CA GLY A 222 -8.34 8.62 5.15
C GLY A 222 -8.93 7.23 4.89
N ASP A 223 -8.84 6.73 3.66
CA ASP A 223 -9.26 5.37 3.28
C ASP A 223 -8.08 4.40 3.13
N GLY A 224 -6.89 4.78 3.54
CA GLY A 224 -5.70 3.93 3.47
C GLY A 224 -5.09 3.82 2.06
N ILE A 225 -5.45 4.70 1.13
CA ILE A 225 -4.89 4.70 -0.22
C ILE A 225 -3.71 5.68 -0.30
N PRO A 226 -2.51 5.23 -0.71
CA PRO A 226 -1.35 6.10 -0.87
C PRO A 226 -1.63 7.26 -1.84
N LEU A 227 -1.14 8.45 -1.49
CA LEU A 227 -1.39 9.68 -2.23
C LEU A 227 -0.12 10.15 -2.96
N ALA A 228 0.96 10.29 -2.24
CA ALA A 228 2.25 10.70 -2.76
C ALA A 228 3.40 10.25 -1.86
N PHE A 229 4.59 10.14 -2.44
CA PHE A 229 5.83 9.92 -1.70
C PHE A 229 6.96 10.81 -2.21
N SER A 230 7.98 10.99 -1.37
CA SER A 230 9.27 11.57 -1.77
C SER A 230 10.42 10.82 -1.09
N LEU A 231 11.57 10.81 -1.75
CA LEU A 231 12.80 10.24 -1.23
C LEU A 231 13.73 11.36 -0.76
N PHE A 232 14.45 11.10 0.32
CA PHE A 232 15.35 12.04 0.95
C PHE A 232 16.67 11.36 1.30
N PRO A 233 17.79 12.12 1.38
CA PRO A 233 19.06 11.57 1.84
C PRO A 233 18.93 10.90 3.22
N GLY A 234 19.66 9.81 3.42
CA GLY A 234 19.57 9.01 4.64
C GLY A 234 19.92 9.74 5.94
N ASN A 235 20.69 10.82 5.85
CA ASN A 235 21.05 11.68 6.99
C ASN A 235 20.13 12.90 7.17
N ALA A 236 19.11 13.07 6.34
CA ALA A 236 18.14 14.17 6.47
C ALA A 236 17.28 13.99 7.73
N ASN A 237 16.86 15.11 8.32
CA ASN A 237 15.88 15.08 9.40
C ASN A 237 14.48 14.78 8.83
N GLU A 238 13.78 13.80 9.39
CA GLU A 238 12.43 13.40 8.96
C GLU A 238 11.45 14.58 8.90
N GLN A 239 11.56 15.54 9.81
CA GLN A 239 10.73 16.75 9.82
C GLN A 239 10.94 17.65 8.59
N THR A 240 12.14 17.68 8.02
CA THR A 240 12.43 18.47 6.83
C THR A 240 11.88 17.85 5.55
N SER A 241 11.55 16.55 5.58
CA SER A 241 11.00 15.82 4.45
C SER A 241 9.53 16.16 4.16
N LEU A 242 8.78 16.59 5.17
CA LEU A 242 7.35 16.89 5.04
C LEU A 242 7.10 18.08 4.11
N LYS A 243 7.78 19.21 4.33
CA LYS A 243 7.48 20.47 3.63
C LYS A 243 7.51 20.37 2.10
N PRO A 244 8.52 19.75 1.45
CA PRO A 244 8.54 19.58 0.00
C PRO A 244 7.40 18.69 -0.51
N LEU A 245 7.08 17.62 0.22
CA LEU A 245 6.02 16.70 -0.18
C LEU A 245 4.62 17.31 0.03
N GLU A 246 4.43 18.04 1.12
CA GLU A 246 3.21 18.80 1.38
C GLU A 246 3.00 19.90 0.32
N GLY A 247 4.05 20.60 -0.08
CA GLY A 247 4.01 21.56 -1.19
C GLY A 247 3.50 20.93 -2.49
N LYS A 248 3.94 19.72 -2.80
CA LYS A 248 3.44 18.94 -3.94
C LYS A 248 1.94 18.61 -3.79
N VAL A 249 1.50 18.16 -2.62
CA VAL A 249 0.10 17.84 -2.36
C VAL A 249 -0.79 19.07 -2.53
N LEU A 250 -0.35 20.21 -2.05
CA LEU A 250 -1.09 21.47 -2.18
C LEU A 250 -1.12 22.00 -3.62
N GLN A 251 0.02 21.98 -4.32
CA GLN A 251 0.16 22.61 -5.65
C GLN A 251 -0.26 21.69 -6.80
N ASP A 252 0.24 20.46 -6.79
CA ASP A 252 0.06 19.55 -7.94
C ASP A 252 -1.25 18.78 -7.84
N PHE A 253 -1.72 18.47 -6.62
CA PHE A 253 -2.94 17.71 -6.39
C PHE A 253 -4.14 18.62 -6.06
N GLY A 254 -3.90 19.84 -5.61
CA GLY A 254 -4.96 20.80 -5.25
C GLY A 254 -5.68 20.46 -3.93
N CYS A 255 -5.07 19.62 -3.09
CA CYS A 255 -5.58 19.30 -1.75
C CYS A 255 -5.27 20.45 -0.80
N THR A 256 -6.19 21.40 -0.65
CA THR A 256 -6.00 22.61 0.17
C THR A 256 -6.69 22.53 1.52
N LYS A 257 -7.64 21.59 1.70
CA LYS A 257 -8.43 21.41 2.92
C LYS A 257 -8.32 19.99 3.42
N PHE A 258 -7.59 19.79 4.50
CA PHE A 258 -7.40 18.48 5.10
C PHE A 258 -6.97 18.55 6.56
N ILE A 259 -7.15 17.44 7.28
CA ILE A 259 -6.60 17.19 8.60
C ILE A 259 -5.28 16.43 8.44
N TYR A 260 -4.17 17.05 8.80
CA TYR A 260 -2.86 16.41 8.87
C TYR A 260 -2.77 15.51 10.10
N CYS A 261 -2.47 14.22 9.92
CA CYS A 261 -2.32 13.28 11.01
C CYS A 261 -0.94 12.59 10.98
N SER A 262 -0.19 12.68 12.09
CA SER A 262 1.16 12.10 12.18
C SER A 262 1.53 11.67 13.60
N ASP A 263 2.70 11.01 13.72
CA ASP A 263 3.27 10.64 15.00
C ASP A 263 3.96 11.83 15.72
N ALA A 264 4.40 11.60 16.97
CA ALA A 264 5.06 12.60 17.80
C ALA A 264 6.43 13.06 17.23
N GLY A 265 7.08 12.27 16.39
CA GLY A 265 8.34 12.60 15.75
C GLY A 265 8.19 13.68 14.67
N LEU A 266 7.01 13.74 14.07
CA LEU A 266 6.64 14.62 12.97
C LEU A 266 5.71 15.77 13.40
N GLY A 267 5.60 16.03 14.71
CA GLY A 267 4.72 17.04 15.31
C GLY A 267 5.44 18.26 15.87
N SER A 268 6.50 18.75 15.22
CA SER A 268 7.16 19.99 15.67
C SER A 268 6.25 21.20 15.54
N GLU A 269 6.49 22.24 16.34
CA GLU A 269 5.73 23.50 16.32
C GLU A 269 5.68 24.12 14.91
N ALA A 270 6.78 24.03 14.14
CA ALA A 270 6.84 24.51 12.77
C ALA A 270 5.87 23.75 11.85
N ILE A 271 5.79 22.43 11.99
CA ILE A 271 4.88 21.57 11.21
C ILE A 271 3.41 21.88 11.60
N LYS A 272 3.12 22.00 12.90
CA LYS A 272 1.79 22.34 13.38
C LYS A 272 1.33 23.70 12.85
N LYS A 273 2.21 24.72 12.84
CA LYS A 273 1.89 26.05 12.28
C LYS A 273 1.59 26.00 10.78
N ILE A 274 2.33 25.20 10.01
CA ILE A 274 2.06 25.02 8.58
C ILE A 274 0.67 24.40 8.40
N ASN A 275 0.35 23.36 9.18
CA ASN A 275 -0.91 22.62 9.06
C ASN A 275 -2.08 23.26 9.80
N HIS A 276 -1.89 24.35 10.52
CA HIS A 276 -2.92 25.23 11.05
C HIS A 276 -3.33 26.35 10.06
N ALA A 277 -2.57 26.55 8.99
CA ALA A 277 -2.80 27.65 8.06
C ALA A 277 -3.89 27.33 7.02
N GLY A 278 -4.74 28.30 6.69
CA GLY A 278 -5.81 28.17 5.70
C GLY A 278 -6.97 27.31 6.23
N GLU A 279 -7.43 26.36 5.41
CA GLU A 279 -8.50 25.43 5.78
C GLU A 279 -7.95 24.05 6.25
N ARG A 280 -6.73 24.02 6.75
CA ARG A 280 -6.09 22.81 7.27
C ARG A 280 -6.19 22.76 8.79
N ALA A 281 -6.15 21.56 9.31
CA ALA A 281 -6.04 21.28 10.74
C ALA A 281 -5.03 20.15 10.97
N PHE A 282 -4.67 19.89 12.22
CA PHE A 282 -3.76 18.79 12.55
C PHE A 282 -4.26 17.96 13.74
N ILE A 283 -3.91 16.67 13.72
CA ILE A 283 -3.98 15.74 14.85
C ILE A 283 -2.61 15.06 14.96
N VAL A 284 -1.87 15.32 16.03
CA VAL A 284 -0.50 14.82 16.18
C VAL A 284 -0.37 14.12 17.52
N THR A 285 0.23 12.92 17.50
CA THR A 285 0.56 12.20 18.73
C THR A 285 1.46 13.04 19.63
N GLN A 286 1.12 13.15 20.91
CA GLN A 286 1.90 13.87 21.91
C GLN A 286 2.54 12.90 22.90
N SER A 287 3.87 12.94 23.03
CA SER A 287 4.56 12.16 24.06
C SER A 287 4.33 12.78 25.43
N ILE A 288 3.60 12.11 26.32
CA ILE A 288 3.35 12.55 27.69
C ILE A 288 4.67 12.77 28.44
N LYS A 289 5.69 11.94 28.19
CA LYS A 289 7.03 12.08 28.81
C LYS A 289 7.73 13.40 28.47
N LYS A 290 7.37 14.02 27.33
CA LYS A 290 7.95 15.28 26.83
C LYS A 290 7.11 16.52 27.18
N LEU A 291 5.98 16.36 27.84
CA LEU A 291 5.21 17.49 28.37
C LEU A 291 6.01 18.22 29.45
N ASN A 292 5.72 19.51 29.66
CA ASN A 292 6.24 20.25 30.81
C ASN A 292 5.73 19.63 32.12
N LYS A 293 6.21 20.10 33.25
CA LYS A 293 5.94 19.49 34.57
C LYS A 293 4.46 19.53 34.94
N ASP A 294 3.78 20.63 34.65
CA ASP A 294 2.39 20.85 35.06
C ASP A 294 1.43 20.05 34.14
N ASP A 295 1.58 20.16 32.83
CA ASP A 295 0.81 19.37 31.86
C ASP A 295 1.03 17.86 32.04
N LYS A 296 2.25 17.43 32.35
CA LYS A 296 2.55 16.03 32.67
C LYS A 296 1.84 15.56 33.92
N LYS A 297 1.86 16.38 34.99
CA LYS A 297 1.14 16.08 36.23
C LYS A 297 -0.35 15.93 35.96
N TRP A 298 -0.93 16.87 35.21
CA TRP A 298 -2.32 16.80 34.79
C TRP A 298 -2.60 15.56 33.94
N ALA A 299 -1.77 15.27 32.95
CA ALA A 299 -1.97 14.10 32.06
C ALA A 299 -1.97 12.78 32.83
N LEU A 300 -1.12 12.62 33.84
CA LEU A 300 -0.98 11.40 34.64
C LEU A 300 -1.96 11.34 35.84
N ASP A 301 -2.65 12.41 36.16
CA ASP A 301 -3.73 12.41 37.16
C ASP A 301 -4.86 11.51 36.65
N LYS A 302 -5.34 10.58 37.46
CA LYS A 302 -6.36 9.60 37.13
C LYS A 302 -7.79 10.13 37.26
N THR A 303 -7.97 11.38 37.63
CA THR A 303 -9.28 12.04 37.79
C THR A 303 -9.71 12.78 36.53
N GLY A 304 -11.02 13.08 36.42
CA GLY A 304 -11.58 13.90 35.35
C GLY A 304 -11.73 13.20 33.99
N PHE A 305 -11.61 11.88 33.96
CA PHE A 305 -11.82 11.11 32.73
C PHE A 305 -13.31 10.95 32.41
N LYS A 306 -13.60 10.83 31.11
CA LYS A 306 -14.93 10.52 30.56
C LYS A 306 -14.80 9.29 29.65
N ARG A 307 -15.87 8.54 29.50
CA ARG A 307 -15.92 7.45 28.54
C ARG A 307 -16.13 7.98 27.12
N VAL A 308 -15.32 7.52 26.15
CA VAL A 308 -15.39 8.01 24.75
C VAL A 308 -16.73 7.69 24.07
N SER A 309 -17.45 6.64 24.49
CA SER A 309 -18.70 6.22 23.83
C SER A 309 -19.90 7.15 24.13
N ASP A 310 -19.95 7.76 25.32
CA ASP A 310 -21.13 8.46 25.84
C ASP A 310 -20.83 9.69 26.70
N ASP A 311 -19.55 10.08 26.79
CA ASP A 311 -19.05 11.24 27.55
C ASP A 311 -19.38 11.21 29.07
N MET A 312 -19.76 10.04 29.60
CA MET A 312 -20.05 9.90 31.02
C MET A 312 -18.78 10.00 31.85
N PRO A 313 -18.77 10.84 32.91
CA PRO A 313 -17.64 10.94 33.83
C PRO A 313 -17.35 9.59 34.50
N VAL A 314 -16.08 9.27 34.63
CA VAL A 314 -15.63 7.99 35.21
C VAL A 314 -14.37 8.20 36.06
N GLU A 315 -14.32 7.56 37.22
CA GLU A 315 -13.09 7.45 38.01
C GLU A 315 -12.30 6.21 37.54
N LEU A 316 -11.06 6.43 37.06
CA LEU A 316 -10.25 5.32 36.52
C LEU A 316 -9.95 4.22 37.57
N SER A 317 -9.98 4.55 38.86
CA SER A 317 -9.80 3.62 39.97
C SER A 317 -10.97 2.64 40.14
N GLU A 318 -12.15 2.96 39.61
CA GLU A 318 -13.37 2.15 39.72
C GLU A 318 -13.58 1.24 38.51
N ILE A 319 -12.74 1.40 37.47
CA ILE A 319 -12.86 0.60 36.23
C ILE A 319 -12.34 -0.82 36.49
N PRO A 320 -13.11 -1.86 36.15
CA PRO A 320 -12.65 -3.24 36.23
C PRO A 320 -11.38 -3.47 35.41
N GLU A 321 -10.48 -4.33 35.92
CA GLU A 321 -9.22 -4.63 35.21
C GLU A 321 -9.46 -5.29 33.84
N ASP A 322 -10.54 -6.01 33.63
CA ASP A 322 -10.92 -6.71 32.39
C ASP A 322 -11.69 -5.82 31.40
N ASP A 323 -11.98 -4.58 31.78
CA ASP A 323 -12.65 -3.63 30.89
C ASP A 323 -11.85 -3.33 29.63
N ASN A 324 -12.54 -3.13 28.51
CA ASN A 324 -11.97 -2.80 27.20
C ASN A 324 -12.39 -1.44 26.67
N GLY A 325 -12.98 -0.60 27.52
CA GLY A 325 -13.39 0.76 27.20
C GLY A 325 -12.20 1.67 26.88
N LEU A 326 -12.51 2.77 26.22
CA LEU A 326 -11.57 3.88 26.00
C LEU A 326 -12.10 5.10 26.75
N TYR A 327 -11.23 5.72 27.52
CA TYR A 327 -11.53 6.85 28.38
C TYR A 327 -10.65 8.03 27.98
N TYR A 328 -11.13 9.26 28.13
CA TYR A 328 -10.38 10.44 27.77
C TYR A 328 -10.60 11.58 28.76
N LYS A 329 -9.67 12.51 28.77
CA LYS A 329 -9.81 13.87 29.30
C LYS A 329 -9.08 14.83 28.40
N ASP A 330 -9.48 16.07 28.41
CA ASP A 330 -8.93 17.11 27.56
C ASP A 330 -8.83 18.44 28.26
N GLU A 331 -7.87 19.27 27.81
CA GLU A 331 -7.71 20.64 28.27
C GLU A 331 -7.14 21.54 27.16
N PRO A 332 -7.33 22.89 27.26
CA PRO A 332 -6.62 23.85 26.43
C PRO A 332 -5.10 23.69 26.61
N TYR A 333 -4.36 23.70 25.52
CA TYR A 333 -2.90 23.47 25.52
C TYR A 333 -2.20 24.50 24.63
N THR A 334 -1.38 25.35 25.23
CA THR A 334 -0.65 26.41 24.51
C THR A 334 0.83 26.39 24.93
N PRO A 335 1.60 25.38 24.47
CA PRO A 335 3.00 25.24 24.89
C PRO A 335 3.90 26.36 24.38
N HIS A 336 3.52 27.02 23.29
CA HIS A 336 4.24 28.14 22.68
C HIS A 336 3.26 29.25 22.27
N THR A 337 2.96 29.36 20.97
CA THR A 337 2.10 30.42 20.42
C THR A 337 0.80 29.91 19.82
N LEU A 338 0.69 28.62 19.55
CA LEU A 338 -0.46 28.01 18.89
C LEU A 338 -1.43 27.46 19.93
N HIS A 339 -2.68 27.92 19.87
CA HIS A 339 -3.76 27.37 20.68
C HIS A 339 -4.12 25.98 20.20
N GLN A 340 -4.06 25.02 21.08
CA GLN A 340 -4.29 23.60 20.82
C GLN A 340 -5.19 23.03 21.92
N ARG A 341 -5.65 21.83 21.71
CA ARG A 341 -6.32 20.98 22.69
C ARG A 341 -5.44 19.76 22.95
N LEU A 342 -5.10 19.48 24.18
CA LEU A 342 -4.41 18.25 24.60
C LEU A 342 -5.48 17.26 25.02
N ILE A 343 -5.54 16.13 24.35
CA ILE A 343 -6.45 15.01 24.66
C ILE A 343 -5.59 13.86 25.16
N VAL A 344 -5.85 13.41 26.38
CA VAL A 344 -5.19 12.26 27.00
C VAL A 344 -6.21 11.13 27.09
N THR A 345 -5.85 9.95 26.57
CA THR A 345 -6.68 8.76 26.63
C THR A 345 -6.10 7.72 27.55
N TYR A 346 -6.97 6.89 28.13
CA TYR A 346 -6.63 5.72 28.93
C TYR A 346 -7.38 4.49 28.42
N SER A 347 -6.66 3.39 28.21
CA SER A 347 -7.22 2.09 27.83
C SER A 347 -6.76 1.02 28.80
N PRO A 348 -7.66 0.38 29.58
CA PRO A 348 -7.33 -0.73 30.48
C PRO A 348 -6.68 -1.90 29.73
N LYS A 349 -7.19 -2.23 28.55
CA LYS A 349 -6.63 -3.26 27.65
C LYS A 349 -5.16 -2.97 27.32
N PHE A 350 -4.83 -1.74 26.96
CA PHE A 350 -3.47 -1.35 26.62
C PHE A 350 -2.58 -1.28 27.86
N ALA A 351 -3.11 -0.88 29.01
CA ALA A 351 -2.41 -0.90 30.30
C ALA A 351 -1.99 -2.32 30.68
N ARG A 352 -2.88 -3.30 30.59
CA ARG A 352 -2.58 -4.73 30.82
C ARG A 352 -1.49 -5.24 29.89
N TYR A 353 -1.57 -4.89 28.62
CA TYR A 353 -0.53 -5.28 27.65
C TYR A 353 0.83 -4.70 28.02
N GLN A 354 0.92 -3.39 28.32
CA GLN A 354 2.16 -2.74 28.69
C GLN A 354 2.74 -3.30 29.99
N LYS A 355 1.89 -3.52 31.01
CA LYS A 355 2.27 -4.18 32.27
C LYS A 355 2.87 -5.57 32.00
N THR A 356 2.24 -6.39 31.19
CA THR A 356 2.74 -7.74 30.85
C THR A 356 4.12 -7.67 30.20
N ILE A 357 4.32 -6.77 29.24
CA ILE A 357 5.63 -6.59 28.60
C ILE A 357 6.69 -6.12 29.60
N ARG A 358 6.35 -5.17 30.47
CA ARG A 358 7.24 -4.66 31.52
C ARG A 358 7.62 -5.77 32.50
N ASP A 359 6.65 -6.55 32.99
CA ASP A 359 6.88 -7.64 33.91
C ASP A 359 7.84 -8.69 33.34
N LEU A 360 7.68 -9.06 32.05
CA LEU A 360 8.62 -9.94 31.35
C LEU A 360 10.04 -9.34 31.26
N GLN A 361 10.16 -8.03 31.08
CA GLN A 361 11.47 -7.36 31.03
C GLN A 361 12.10 -7.26 32.42
N VAL A 362 11.32 -7.02 33.45
CA VAL A 362 11.76 -7.02 34.85
C VAL A 362 12.29 -8.41 35.25
N GLU A 363 11.57 -9.49 34.86
CA GLU A 363 12.07 -10.86 35.11
C GLU A 363 13.39 -11.16 34.38
N ARG A 364 13.56 -10.66 33.15
CA ARG A 364 14.86 -10.75 32.45
C ARG A 364 15.95 -9.95 33.16
N ALA A 365 15.64 -8.74 33.66
CA ALA A 365 16.59 -7.94 34.45
C ALA A 365 17.03 -8.65 35.73
N LYS A 366 16.10 -9.28 36.46
CA LYS A 366 16.42 -10.12 37.64
C LYS A 366 17.37 -11.26 37.28
N LYS A 367 17.13 -11.97 36.17
CA LYS A 367 18.03 -13.03 35.69
C LYS A 367 19.43 -12.51 35.33
N MET A 368 19.51 -11.31 34.71
CA MET A 368 20.80 -10.65 34.42
C MET A 368 21.55 -10.30 35.69
N LEU A 369 20.87 -9.83 36.73
CA LEU A 369 21.46 -9.56 38.05
C LEU A 369 21.99 -10.84 38.70
N GLN A 370 21.22 -11.94 38.68
CA GLN A 370 21.61 -13.22 39.24
C GLN A 370 22.84 -13.83 38.55
N SER A 371 22.92 -13.70 37.23
CA SER A 371 24.01 -14.23 36.42
C SER A 371 25.27 -13.35 36.41
N GLY A 372 25.19 -12.13 36.90
CA GLY A 372 26.27 -11.14 36.84
C GLY A 372 26.60 -10.65 35.41
N ASN A 373 25.90 -11.13 34.40
CA ASN A 373 26.16 -10.79 33.00
C ASN A 373 25.26 -9.62 32.54
N ILE A 374 25.62 -8.40 32.97
CA ILE A 374 24.88 -7.19 32.68
C ILE A 374 25.46 -6.52 31.42
N LYS A 375 24.94 -6.87 30.24
CA LYS A 375 25.26 -6.18 28.99
C LYS A 375 24.12 -5.23 28.63
N LYS A 376 24.37 -3.92 28.71
CA LYS A 376 23.41 -2.90 28.34
C LYS A 376 23.53 -2.59 26.85
N GLU A 377 22.50 -2.89 26.07
CA GLU A 377 22.37 -2.43 24.69
C GLU A 377 21.91 -0.96 24.66
N ARG A 378 22.87 -0.05 24.54
CA ARG A 378 22.62 1.42 24.60
C ARG A 378 21.58 1.94 23.61
N ARG A 379 21.25 1.17 22.57
CA ARG A 379 20.35 1.59 21.47
C ARG A 379 18.95 1.00 21.57
N ASN A 380 18.70 0.07 22.48
CA ASN A 380 17.40 -0.54 22.65
C ASN A 380 16.65 0.11 23.82
N PRO A 381 15.61 0.94 23.58
CA PRO A 381 14.83 1.56 24.66
C PRO A 381 14.08 0.52 25.50
N ASN A 382 13.88 -0.69 24.99
CA ASN A 382 13.21 -1.80 25.67
C ASN A 382 14.19 -2.80 26.29
N ASP A 383 15.48 -2.47 26.38
CA ASP A 383 16.49 -3.33 27.02
C ASP A 383 16.13 -3.56 28.48
N PRO A 384 16.02 -4.82 28.96
CA PRO A 384 15.80 -5.14 30.37
C PRO A 384 16.82 -4.50 31.31
N ALA A 385 18.08 -4.33 30.88
CA ALA A 385 19.13 -3.69 31.67
C ALA A 385 18.81 -2.22 32.06
N ARG A 386 17.78 -1.59 31.48
CA ARG A 386 17.34 -0.26 31.92
C ARG A 386 16.78 -0.25 33.34
N PHE A 387 16.25 -1.36 33.80
CA PHE A 387 15.76 -1.55 35.18
C PHE A 387 16.85 -1.94 36.17
N ILE A 388 18.13 -1.96 35.77
CA ILE A 388 19.24 -2.24 36.63
C ILE A 388 19.95 -0.94 37.00
N GLY A 389 19.82 -0.55 38.24
CA GLY A 389 20.57 0.55 38.85
C GLY A 389 22.01 0.16 39.21
N LYS A 390 22.87 1.15 39.35
CA LYS A 390 24.25 1.00 39.82
C LYS A 390 24.47 1.95 40.96
N THR A 391 25.04 1.44 42.01
CA THR A 391 25.54 2.26 43.10
C THR A 391 27.01 1.95 43.36
N ALA A 392 27.78 2.98 43.57
CA ALA A 392 29.17 2.87 44.04
C ALA A 392 29.25 3.69 45.32
N VAL A 393 29.44 3.04 46.46
CA VAL A 393 29.53 3.70 47.76
C VAL A 393 30.87 3.34 48.39
N THR A 394 31.65 4.36 48.73
CA THR A 394 32.79 4.22 49.60
C THR A 394 32.55 5.05 50.86
N GLU A 395 32.79 4.49 52.01
CA GLU A 395 32.75 5.25 53.26
C GLU A 395 33.95 6.22 53.39
N ASP A 396 35.05 5.98 52.67
CA ASP A 396 36.31 6.71 52.79
C ASP A 396 36.89 7.30 51.49
N GLY A 397 36.10 7.41 50.41
CA GLY A 397 36.57 8.04 49.17
C GLY A 397 37.50 7.20 48.29
N GLU A 398 37.71 5.92 48.56
CA GLU A 398 38.47 5.00 47.72
C GLU A 398 37.59 4.34 46.64
N ALA A 399 38.22 3.71 45.62
CA ALA A 399 37.51 3.07 44.52
C ALA A 399 36.54 1.98 45.00
N ALA A 400 35.24 2.21 44.84
CA ALA A 400 34.18 1.34 45.33
C ALA A 400 33.85 0.20 44.37
N ASP A 401 33.50 -0.94 44.93
CA ASP A 401 32.85 -2.01 44.17
C ASP A 401 31.47 -1.56 43.66
N ILE A 402 31.25 -1.70 42.35
CA ILE A 402 29.97 -1.36 41.74
C ILE A 402 28.95 -2.45 42.10
N ARG A 403 27.94 -2.10 42.88
CA ARG A 403 26.79 -2.97 43.17
C ARG A 403 25.67 -2.66 42.21
N HIS A 404 25.12 -3.71 41.61
CA HIS A 404 23.95 -3.62 40.74
C HIS A 404 22.71 -4.04 41.54
N TYR A 405 21.61 -3.31 41.34
CA TYR A 405 20.35 -3.58 42.02
C TYR A 405 19.18 -3.38 41.04
N LEU A 406 18.02 -3.98 41.36
CA LEU A 406 16.78 -3.74 40.59
C LEU A 406 16.25 -2.37 41.02
N ASP A 407 16.10 -1.47 40.03
CA ASP A 407 15.62 -0.11 40.22
C ASP A 407 14.09 -0.12 40.26
N THR A 408 13.50 -0.27 41.44
CA THR A 408 12.05 -0.34 41.68
C THR A 408 11.38 1.00 41.38
N ASP A 409 12.02 2.12 41.70
CA ASP A 409 11.48 3.46 41.46
C ASP A 409 11.28 3.68 39.98
N LYS A 410 12.22 3.23 39.17
CA LYS A 410 12.09 3.32 37.70
C LYS A 410 11.02 2.41 37.13
N ILE A 411 10.77 1.24 37.71
CA ILE A 411 9.69 0.35 37.32
C ILE A 411 8.33 1.01 37.63
N GLU A 412 8.20 1.61 38.82
CA GLU A 412 7.00 2.35 39.22
C GLU A 412 6.78 3.60 38.37
N ASP A 413 7.84 4.36 38.10
CA ASP A 413 7.77 5.52 37.20
C ASP A 413 7.29 5.14 35.78
N GLU A 414 7.77 4.03 35.22
CA GLU A 414 7.27 3.55 33.93
C GLU A 414 5.82 3.06 34.00
N ALA A 415 5.38 2.52 35.13
CA ALA A 415 4.01 2.05 35.33
C ALA A 415 2.96 3.19 35.31
N LEU A 416 3.35 4.41 35.65
CA LEU A 416 2.45 5.58 35.62
C LEU A 416 1.90 5.87 34.22
N TYR A 417 2.61 5.44 33.18
CA TYR A 417 2.22 5.68 31.79
C TYR A 417 1.42 4.54 31.16
N ASP A 418 1.16 3.46 31.90
CA ASP A 418 0.45 2.30 31.39
C ASP A 418 -0.96 2.68 30.95
N GLY A 419 -1.30 2.30 29.71
CA GLY A 419 -2.60 2.59 29.12
C GLY A 419 -2.80 4.02 28.66
N MET A 420 -1.87 4.93 28.96
CA MET A 420 -1.97 6.34 28.62
C MET A 420 -1.46 6.64 27.20
N TYR A 421 -2.21 7.42 26.46
CA TYR A 421 -1.85 7.93 25.15
C TYR A 421 -2.33 9.37 25.02
N ALA A 422 -1.65 10.20 24.26
CA ALA A 422 -2.06 11.58 24.09
C ALA A 422 -1.93 12.08 22.66
N VAL A 423 -2.83 12.96 22.28
CA VAL A 423 -2.79 13.69 21.00
C VAL A 423 -2.97 15.18 21.25
N THR A 424 -2.44 16.01 20.36
CA THR A 424 -2.70 17.44 20.30
C THR A 424 -3.33 17.79 18.96
N THR A 425 -4.26 18.73 18.99
CA THR A 425 -5.00 19.16 17.80
C THR A 425 -5.36 20.64 17.91
N ASP A 426 -5.59 21.31 16.79
CA ASP A 426 -6.19 22.64 16.69
C ASP A 426 -7.70 22.60 16.38
N LEU A 427 -8.29 21.41 16.34
CA LEU A 427 -9.74 21.20 16.28
C LEU A 427 -10.33 21.38 17.68
N LEU A 428 -10.57 22.66 18.07
CA LEU A 428 -10.91 23.00 19.46
C LEU A 428 -12.34 22.60 19.83
N ASP A 429 -13.26 22.67 18.86
CA ASP A 429 -14.70 22.49 19.07
C ASP A 429 -15.22 21.12 18.55
N ASP A 430 -14.35 20.34 17.89
CA ASP A 430 -14.73 19.05 17.33
C ASP A 430 -14.90 17.96 18.41
N ASP A 431 -15.73 16.96 18.11
CA ASP A 431 -15.96 15.83 19.00
C ASP A 431 -14.66 15.01 19.20
N VAL A 432 -14.33 14.72 20.46
CA VAL A 432 -13.14 13.93 20.80
C VAL A 432 -13.18 12.54 20.17
N LYS A 433 -14.34 11.93 20.08
CA LYS A 433 -14.51 10.62 19.45
C LYS A 433 -14.10 10.62 17.98
N ASP A 434 -14.47 11.68 17.24
CA ASP A 434 -14.08 11.81 15.83
C ASP A 434 -12.57 12.08 15.68
N ILE A 435 -12.00 12.93 16.54
CA ILE A 435 -10.55 13.18 16.59
C ILE A 435 -9.78 11.90 16.86
N LEU A 436 -10.19 11.11 17.84
CA LEU A 436 -9.54 9.83 18.19
C LEU A 436 -9.67 8.80 17.08
N LYS A 437 -10.84 8.70 16.44
CA LYS A 437 -11.05 7.83 15.29
C LYS A 437 -10.10 8.15 14.13
N VAL A 438 -9.89 9.43 13.82
CA VAL A 438 -8.90 9.86 12.83
C VAL A 438 -7.49 9.48 13.29
N SER A 439 -7.13 9.74 14.54
CA SER A 439 -5.81 9.37 15.09
C SER A 439 -5.55 7.87 15.03
N GLU A 440 -6.56 7.05 15.30
CA GLU A 440 -6.47 5.58 15.21
C GLU A 440 -6.19 5.11 13.78
N GLY A 441 -6.77 5.73 12.76
CA GLY A 441 -6.54 5.36 11.36
C GLY A 441 -5.08 5.46 10.89
N ARG A 442 -4.20 6.08 11.67
CA ARG A 442 -2.76 6.21 11.35
C ARG A 442 -2.03 4.87 11.19
N TRP A 443 -2.50 3.79 11.83
CA TRP A 443 -1.88 2.46 11.67
C TRP A 443 -1.83 1.97 10.21
N GLU A 444 -2.73 2.44 9.37
CA GLU A 444 -2.82 2.08 7.94
C GLU A 444 -1.55 2.47 7.16
N ILE A 445 -0.91 3.59 7.50
CA ILE A 445 0.33 3.99 6.82
C ILE A 445 1.52 3.11 7.25
N GLU A 446 1.53 2.66 8.51
CA GLU A 446 2.53 1.70 8.99
C GLU A 446 2.37 0.35 8.27
N GLU A 447 1.12 -0.09 8.04
CA GLU A 447 0.81 -1.27 7.25
C GLU A 447 1.23 -1.12 5.78
N CYS A 448 1.00 0.04 5.17
CA CYS A 448 1.50 0.33 3.83
C CYS A 448 3.03 0.17 3.72
N PHE A 449 3.78 0.67 4.71
CA PHE A 449 5.23 0.47 4.75
C PHE A 449 5.62 -0.98 5.02
N ARG A 450 4.86 -1.72 5.84
CA ARG A 450 5.08 -3.15 6.05
C ARG A 450 4.92 -3.92 4.74
N ILE A 451 3.82 -3.71 4.01
CA ILE A 451 3.57 -4.33 2.70
C ILE A 451 4.71 -4.02 1.72
N MET A 452 5.12 -2.76 1.61
CA MET A 452 6.24 -2.38 0.74
C MET A 452 7.54 -3.09 1.09
N LYS A 453 7.86 -3.22 2.39
CA LYS A 453 9.12 -3.81 2.87
C LYS A 453 9.14 -5.33 2.80
N THR A 454 8.03 -5.96 3.18
CA THR A 454 7.92 -7.41 3.37
C THR A 454 7.34 -8.10 2.14
N ASP A 455 6.14 -7.70 1.72
CA ASP A 455 5.40 -8.41 0.69
C ASP A 455 5.87 -8.02 -0.72
N PHE A 456 6.23 -6.76 -0.92
CA PHE A 456 6.74 -6.27 -2.20
C PHE A 456 8.27 -6.19 -2.25
N GLU A 457 8.96 -6.59 -1.20
CA GLU A 457 10.43 -6.63 -1.15
C GLU A 457 11.07 -5.39 -1.79
N ALA A 458 10.61 -4.17 -1.38
CA ALA A 458 11.19 -2.93 -1.89
C ALA A 458 12.70 -2.83 -1.63
N ARG A 459 13.24 -3.74 -0.84
CA ARG A 459 14.66 -3.99 -0.57
C ARG A 459 14.96 -5.49 -0.64
N PRO A 460 16.17 -5.89 -1.07
CA PRO A 460 17.30 -5.05 -1.49
C PRO A 460 17.06 -4.34 -2.82
N VAL A 461 17.67 -3.16 -2.99
CA VAL A 461 17.57 -2.35 -4.21
C VAL A 461 18.76 -2.65 -5.12
N PHE A 462 18.50 -3.20 -6.29
CA PHE A 462 19.52 -3.67 -7.24
C PHE A 462 19.87 -2.64 -8.35
N VAL A 463 19.52 -1.37 -8.17
CA VAL A 463 19.83 -0.27 -9.10
C VAL A 463 20.61 0.81 -8.37
N HIS A 464 21.53 1.51 -9.09
CA HIS A 464 22.50 2.41 -8.46
C HIS A 464 22.26 3.88 -8.78
N ALA A 465 21.86 4.24 -10.01
CA ALA A 465 21.61 5.63 -10.39
C ALA A 465 20.37 6.19 -9.68
N ASP A 466 20.44 7.42 -9.17
CA ASP A 466 19.35 8.05 -8.38
C ASP A 466 18.02 8.07 -9.12
N ALA A 467 18.00 8.36 -10.43
CA ALA A 467 16.78 8.27 -11.24
C ALA A 467 16.19 6.85 -11.23
N ARG A 468 17.04 5.82 -11.33
CA ARG A 468 16.59 4.42 -11.31
C ARG A 468 16.14 3.98 -9.92
N ILE A 469 16.74 4.52 -8.86
CA ILE A 469 16.29 4.30 -7.48
C ILE A 469 14.90 4.93 -7.30
N ARG A 470 14.71 6.18 -7.75
CA ARG A 470 13.37 6.81 -7.75
C ARG A 470 12.34 6.00 -8.52
N ALA A 471 12.69 5.51 -9.71
CA ALA A 471 11.82 4.64 -10.51
C ALA A 471 11.48 3.31 -9.79
N HIS A 472 12.45 2.72 -9.09
CA HIS A 472 12.21 1.51 -8.30
C HIS A 472 11.16 1.75 -7.21
N PHE A 473 11.30 2.82 -6.43
CA PHE A 473 10.31 3.15 -5.40
C PHE A 473 8.98 3.63 -5.98
N LEU A 474 8.99 4.28 -7.14
CA LEU A 474 7.75 4.59 -7.87
C LEU A 474 6.99 3.32 -8.27
N ILE A 475 7.69 2.29 -8.76
CA ILE A 475 7.06 1.00 -9.09
C ILE A 475 6.49 0.35 -7.83
N CYS A 476 7.22 0.35 -6.72
CA CYS A 476 6.71 -0.16 -5.44
C CYS A 476 5.47 0.62 -4.95
N PHE A 477 5.49 1.94 -5.05
CA PHE A 477 4.38 2.82 -4.71
C PHE A 477 3.15 2.56 -5.59
N LEU A 478 3.32 2.45 -6.91
CA LEU A 478 2.21 2.16 -7.84
C LEU A 478 1.64 0.76 -7.61
N SER A 479 2.49 -0.20 -7.29
CA SER A 479 2.06 -1.55 -6.88
C SER A 479 1.21 -1.50 -5.61
N LEU A 480 1.63 -0.69 -4.63
CA LEU A 480 0.87 -0.49 -3.39
C LEU A 480 -0.47 0.20 -3.66
N VAL A 481 -0.52 1.24 -4.48
CA VAL A 481 -1.78 1.90 -4.86
C VAL A 481 -2.75 0.92 -5.50
N ILE A 482 -2.28 0.12 -6.48
CA ILE A 482 -3.11 -0.90 -7.17
C ILE A 482 -3.59 -1.95 -6.18
N TYR A 483 -2.71 -2.43 -5.30
CA TYR A 483 -3.03 -3.42 -4.29
C TYR A 483 -4.08 -2.90 -3.28
N ARG A 484 -3.90 -1.67 -2.78
CA ARG A 484 -4.86 -1.06 -1.83
C ARG A 484 -6.26 -0.87 -2.43
N TYR A 485 -6.35 -0.54 -3.72
CA TYR A 485 -7.65 -0.52 -4.41
C TYR A 485 -8.24 -1.92 -4.58
N LEU A 486 -7.44 -2.92 -4.93
CA LEU A 486 -7.88 -4.31 -5.00
C LEU A 486 -8.40 -4.81 -3.64
N GLU A 487 -7.65 -4.56 -2.57
CA GLU A 487 -8.00 -4.90 -1.19
C GLU A 487 -9.29 -4.20 -0.74
N LYS A 488 -9.42 -2.90 -1.03
CA LYS A 488 -10.62 -2.11 -0.72
C LYS A 488 -11.86 -2.67 -1.43
N ASP A 489 -11.76 -3.02 -2.72
CA ASP A 489 -12.87 -3.59 -3.49
C ASP A 489 -13.22 -5.03 -3.02
N LEU A 490 -12.26 -5.79 -2.47
CA LEU A 490 -12.48 -7.10 -1.85
C LEU A 490 -13.14 -7.01 -0.46
N GLY A 491 -13.03 -5.85 0.22
CA GLY A 491 -13.47 -5.66 1.58
C GLY A 491 -12.52 -6.29 2.61
N GLN A 492 -12.96 -6.35 3.88
CA GLN A 492 -12.10 -6.78 5.00
C GLN A 492 -12.12 -8.31 5.26
N ASP A 493 -12.65 -9.09 4.34
CA ASP A 493 -12.81 -10.54 4.52
C ASP A 493 -11.51 -11.33 4.32
N PHE A 494 -10.49 -10.73 3.72
CA PHE A 494 -9.25 -11.40 3.33
C PHE A 494 -8.02 -10.62 3.79
N THR A 495 -7.01 -11.33 4.30
CA THR A 495 -5.73 -10.71 4.67
C THR A 495 -4.84 -10.47 3.45
N CYS A 496 -3.85 -9.57 3.59
CA CYS A 496 -2.85 -9.31 2.54
C CYS A 496 -2.18 -10.59 2.06
N GLU A 497 -1.75 -11.45 2.97
CA GLU A 497 -1.12 -12.73 2.68
C GLU A 497 -2.04 -13.64 1.84
N MET A 498 -3.32 -13.80 2.25
CA MET A 498 -4.30 -14.59 1.50
C MET A 498 -4.47 -14.11 0.06
N ILE A 499 -4.59 -12.79 -0.13
CA ILE A 499 -4.78 -12.17 -1.45
C ILE A 499 -3.54 -12.43 -2.33
N LEU A 500 -2.35 -12.12 -1.83
CA LEU A 500 -1.10 -12.27 -2.58
C LEU A 500 -0.81 -13.73 -2.92
N ASP A 501 -0.98 -14.65 -1.98
CA ASP A 501 -0.75 -16.07 -2.22
C ASP A 501 -1.74 -16.65 -3.22
N LYS A 502 -3.00 -16.21 -3.17
CA LYS A 502 -3.97 -16.59 -4.17
C LYS A 502 -3.55 -16.12 -5.57
N LEU A 503 -3.20 -14.84 -5.72
CA LEU A 503 -2.76 -14.29 -7.00
C LEU A 503 -1.51 -15.03 -7.54
N LYS A 504 -0.53 -15.34 -6.68
CA LYS A 504 0.67 -16.13 -7.04
C LYS A 504 0.31 -17.53 -7.51
N SER A 505 -0.70 -18.16 -6.91
CA SER A 505 -1.11 -19.53 -7.25
C SER A 505 -1.92 -19.63 -8.55
N MET A 506 -2.48 -18.54 -9.06
CA MET A 506 -3.36 -18.54 -10.24
C MET A 506 -2.57 -18.73 -11.54
N ASN A 507 -2.16 -19.96 -11.77
CA ASN A 507 -1.40 -20.38 -12.94
C ASN A 507 -2.29 -21.16 -13.92
N PHE A 508 -1.84 -21.28 -15.17
CA PHE A 508 -2.52 -21.97 -16.26
C PHE A 508 -1.57 -22.90 -16.99
N ALA A 509 -2.04 -24.11 -17.30
CA ALA A 509 -1.34 -25.00 -18.24
C ALA A 509 -1.84 -24.72 -19.66
N ASN A 510 -0.92 -24.48 -20.60
CA ASN A 510 -1.24 -24.42 -22.03
C ASN A 510 -1.34 -25.84 -22.58
N ILE A 511 -2.48 -26.17 -23.18
CA ILE A 511 -2.76 -27.50 -23.71
C ILE A 511 -2.67 -27.47 -25.23
N GLN A 512 -1.54 -27.97 -25.74
CA GLN A 512 -1.27 -28.16 -27.18
C GLN A 512 -1.71 -26.97 -28.05
N ASP A 513 -1.54 -25.77 -27.52
CA ASP A 513 -2.01 -24.55 -28.20
C ASP A 513 -3.51 -24.49 -28.49
N GLN A 514 -4.34 -25.35 -27.93
CA GLN A 514 -5.81 -25.30 -28.03
C GLN A 514 -6.43 -24.34 -27.02
N GLY A 515 -5.86 -24.26 -25.84
CA GLY A 515 -6.36 -23.42 -24.74
C GLY A 515 -5.60 -23.64 -23.44
N PHE A 516 -6.25 -23.33 -22.33
CA PHE A 516 -5.64 -23.29 -21.02
C PHE A 516 -6.50 -24.03 -20.00
N ILE A 517 -5.86 -24.70 -19.06
CA ILE A 517 -6.47 -25.31 -17.87
C ILE A 517 -5.96 -24.54 -16.64
N PRO A 518 -6.87 -24.00 -15.79
CA PRO A 518 -6.48 -23.44 -14.50
C PRO A 518 -5.84 -24.48 -13.59
N LEU A 519 -4.73 -24.13 -12.94
CA LEU A 519 -3.97 -24.99 -12.03
C LEU A 519 -4.13 -24.57 -10.56
N TYR A 520 -5.18 -23.85 -10.23
CA TYR A 520 -5.47 -23.39 -8.89
C TYR A 520 -6.86 -23.88 -8.43
N THR A 521 -7.08 -23.82 -7.13
CA THR A 521 -8.38 -24.19 -6.53
C THR A 521 -9.31 -22.98 -6.50
N ARG A 522 -10.53 -23.16 -7.02
CA ARG A 522 -11.62 -22.20 -6.85
C ARG A 522 -12.07 -22.15 -5.40
N ASP A 523 -12.22 -20.96 -4.84
CA ASP A 523 -12.70 -20.70 -3.50
C ASP A 523 -13.40 -19.33 -3.42
N ARG A 524 -13.83 -18.93 -2.22
CA ARG A 524 -14.52 -17.67 -1.98
C ARG A 524 -13.69 -16.45 -2.45
N LEU A 525 -12.37 -16.47 -2.29
CA LEU A 525 -11.50 -15.37 -2.72
C LEU A 525 -11.45 -15.28 -4.25
N THR A 526 -11.32 -16.41 -4.97
CA THR A 526 -11.36 -16.39 -6.44
C THR A 526 -12.69 -15.87 -6.97
N ASP A 527 -13.82 -16.29 -6.37
CA ASP A 527 -15.14 -15.79 -6.76
C ASP A 527 -15.27 -14.27 -6.53
N SER A 528 -14.73 -13.76 -5.41
CA SER A 528 -14.70 -12.32 -5.12
C SER A 528 -13.84 -11.56 -6.11
N LEU A 529 -12.63 -12.06 -6.45
CA LEU A 529 -11.74 -11.48 -7.46
C LEU A 529 -12.43 -11.40 -8.84
N HIS A 530 -13.10 -12.47 -9.27
CA HIS A 530 -13.85 -12.51 -10.52
C HIS A 530 -14.97 -11.46 -10.54
N LYS A 531 -15.72 -11.37 -9.45
CA LYS A 531 -16.83 -10.41 -9.30
C LYS A 531 -16.36 -8.96 -9.44
N ILE A 532 -15.30 -8.55 -8.74
CA ILE A 532 -14.79 -7.17 -8.76
C ILE A 532 -14.12 -6.80 -10.08
N CYS A 533 -13.50 -7.78 -10.77
CA CYS A 533 -12.81 -7.56 -12.04
C CYS A 533 -13.69 -7.76 -13.28
N GLY A 534 -14.86 -8.39 -13.15
CA GLY A 534 -15.84 -8.57 -14.20
C GLY A 534 -15.47 -9.60 -15.29
N PHE A 535 -14.63 -10.57 -14.94
CA PHE A 535 -14.29 -11.73 -15.78
C PHE A 535 -13.99 -12.96 -14.93
N ASP A 536 -14.19 -14.15 -15.51
CA ASP A 536 -13.95 -15.43 -14.82
C ASP A 536 -12.80 -16.17 -15.49
N THR A 537 -11.99 -16.84 -14.67
CA THR A 537 -10.82 -17.63 -15.12
C THR A 537 -10.85 -19.08 -14.60
N ASP A 538 -11.91 -19.51 -13.91
CA ASP A 538 -12.04 -20.81 -13.22
C ASP A 538 -12.86 -21.84 -14.02
N PHE A 539 -12.89 -21.71 -15.35
CA PHE A 539 -13.46 -22.73 -16.22
C PHE A 539 -12.57 -23.97 -16.28
N LYS A 540 -13.18 -25.17 -16.36
CA LYS A 540 -12.43 -26.43 -16.52
C LYS A 540 -11.47 -26.40 -17.72
N PHE A 541 -11.82 -25.65 -18.78
CA PHE A 541 -10.99 -25.39 -19.93
C PHE A 541 -11.32 -24.01 -20.49
N ILE A 542 -10.32 -23.24 -20.84
CA ILE A 542 -10.43 -21.90 -21.41
C ILE A 542 -9.85 -21.93 -22.82
N THR A 543 -10.65 -21.75 -23.84
CA THR A 543 -10.17 -21.65 -25.21
C THR A 543 -9.27 -20.44 -25.42
N LYS A 544 -8.42 -20.45 -26.44
CA LYS A 544 -7.59 -19.27 -26.80
C LYS A 544 -8.46 -18.01 -27.04
N SER A 545 -9.65 -18.16 -27.63
CA SER A 545 -10.58 -17.06 -27.87
C SER A 545 -11.12 -16.48 -26.56
N GLN A 546 -11.53 -17.34 -25.62
CA GLN A 546 -11.99 -16.91 -24.30
C GLN A 546 -10.85 -16.22 -23.53
N MET A 547 -9.63 -16.76 -23.54
CA MET A 547 -8.49 -16.13 -22.88
C MET A 547 -8.19 -14.74 -23.47
N LYS A 548 -8.25 -14.56 -24.79
CA LYS A 548 -8.14 -13.23 -25.41
C LYS A 548 -9.24 -12.27 -24.96
N THR A 549 -10.45 -12.76 -24.74
CA THR A 549 -11.55 -11.96 -24.20
C THR A 549 -11.31 -11.57 -22.76
N ILE A 550 -10.82 -12.49 -21.92
CA ILE A 550 -10.41 -12.23 -20.53
C ILE A 550 -9.33 -11.14 -20.48
N GLN A 551 -8.28 -11.28 -21.30
CA GLN A 551 -7.21 -10.28 -21.41
C GLN A 551 -7.72 -8.89 -21.88
N LYS A 552 -8.73 -8.85 -22.76
CA LYS A 552 -9.37 -7.58 -23.16
C LYS A 552 -10.15 -6.98 -21.99
N LYS A 553 -10.98 -7.78 -21.32
CA LYS A 553 -11.80 -7.34 -20.18
C LYS A 553 -10.92 -6.83 -19.03
N SER A 554 -9.82 -7.51 -18.71
CA SER A 554 -8.89 -7.04 -17.67
C SER A 554 -8.22 -5.69 -17.99
N LYS A 555 -8.25 -5.28 -19.28
CA LYS A 555 -7.81 -3.95 -19.75
C LYS A 555 -8.96 -2.95 -19.91
N GLY A 556 -10.17 -3.28 -19.46
CA GLY A 556 -11.36 -2.45 -19.63
C GLY A 556 -11.74 -2.22 -21.10
N ARG A 557 -11.45 -3.21 -21.98
CA ARG A 557 -11.79 -3.19 -23.41
C ARG A 557 -12.88 -4.23 -23.66
N GLU A 558 -13.95 -3.83 -24.34
CA GLU A 558 -15.00 -4.73 -24.78
C GLU A 558 -14.57 -5.66 -25.94
#